data_06dd4fcf3d469a427c70c3fede94f3d5
#
_entry.id   06dd4fcf3d469a427c70c3fede94f3d5
#
_cell.length_a   1.000
_cell.length_b   1.000
_cell.length_c   1.000
_cell.angle_alpha   90.00
_cell.angle_beta   90.00
_cell.angle_gamma   90.00
#
_symmetry.space_group_name_H-M   'P 1'
#
loop_
_entity.id
_entity.type
_entity.pdbx_description
1 polymer ?
#
loop_
_entity_poly.entity_id
_entity_poly.type
_entity_poly.pdbx_seq_one_letter_code
_entity_poly.pdbx_strand_id
1 'polypeptide(L)'
;MTEHFDADWLTLREPFDHAARSVALARRLADRLPRRPRLLDLGAGTGSLFRFLAPIIGRGQDWILVDSDAALLDDAFGCTAAWARRQGFAATAPGDVLLVSTPHGLWRMQAVQRDLRIAPPHGPSVVPVVPSWPGLARPSTPFLPAPGKDVDGRAKPGHDEKQAFEADAVLCSALLDLVSSAWLGRLFDALHVPFLACLTVDGRDVWQPEHPYDALIRSAFRHDQRRDKGFGPALGITAPSVALTALAARGFATASAPTDWRVPRTALRMQRALIDGAADAAREANPAHSRAIDDWQEARLRQAMRGRLAIRIGHRDILALPRGLPSGG
;
A
#
# COMPACT_ATOMS: atom_id res chain seq x y z
N MET A 1 -3.28 1.33 -21.40
CA MET A 1 -4.56 1.16 -20.67
C MET A 1 -4.27 1.30 -19.21
N THR A 2 -5.04 2.09 -18.49
CA THR A 2 -4.90 2.27 -17.04
C THR A 2 -5.42 0.99 -16.39
N GLU A 3 -4.63 0.27 -15.60
CA GLU A 3 -5.14 -0.84 -14.79
C GLU A 3 -6.15 -0.25 -13.79
N HIS A 4 -7.42 -0.55 -14.00
CA HIS A 4 -8.49 -0.24 -13.07
C HIS A 4 -8.64 -1.47 -12.17
N PHE A 5 -8.24 -1.37 -10.92
CA PHE A 5 -8.46 -2.45 -9.97
C PHE A 5 -9.95 -2.48 -9.61
N ASP A 6 -10.60 -3.60 -9.89
CA ASP A 6 -12.00 -3.83 -9.54
C ASP A 6 -12.14 -3.97 -8.01
N ALA A 7 -13.14 -3.27 -7.43
CA ALA A 7 -13.46 -3.37 -6.00
C ALA A 7 -13.79 -4.81 -5.58
N ASP A 8 -14.41 -5.61 -6.45
CA ASP A 8 -14.70 -7.01 -6.20
C ASP A 8 -13.42 -7.86 -6.06
N TRP A 9 -12.41 -7.58 -6.89
CA TRP A 9 -11.10 -8.20 -6.77
C TRP A 9 -10.42 -7.83 -5.44
N LEU A 10 -10.42 -6.54 -5.06
CA LEU A 10 -9.83 -6.09 -3.80
C LEU A 10 -10.54 -6.71 -2.59
N THR A 11 -11.85 -6.84 -2.64
CA THR A 11 -12.64 -7.52 -1.60
C THR A 11 -12.34 -9.02 -1.53
N LEU A 12 -12.18 -9.68 -2.68
CA LEU A 12 -11.88 -11.11 -2.76
C LEU A 12 -10.50 -11.44 -2.19
N ARG A 13 -9.50 -10.59 -2.46
CA ARG A 13 -8.12 -10.83 -2.03
C ARG A 13 -7.84 -10.45 -0.58
N GLU A 14 -8.60 -9.51 0.01
CA GLU A 14 -8.32 -8.94 1.33
C GLU A 14 -8.11 -9.98 2.45
N PRO A 15 -8.88 -11.07 2.57
CA PRO A 15 -8.62 -12.11 3.56
C PRO A 15 -7.24 -12.77 3.41
N PHE A 16 -6.78 -12.95 2.16
CA PHE A 16 -5.47 -13.52 1.86
C PHE A 16 -4.36 -12.52 2.14
N ASP A 17 -4.56 -11.24 1.80
CA ASP A 17 -3.68 -10.13 2.14
C ASP A 17 -3.47 -10.05 3.65
N HIS A 18 -4.56 -10.05 4.40
CA HIS A 18 -4.53 -9.94 5.86
C HIS A 18 -3.80 -11.12 6.50
N ALA A 19 -4.07 -12.34 6.03
CA ALA A 19 -3.43 -13.55 6.54
C ALA A 19 -1.93 -13.65 6.19
N ALA A 20 -1.52 -13.01 5.09
CA ALA A 20 -0.14 -13.09 4.59
C ALA A 20 0.78 -12.02 5.20
N ARG A 21 0.28 -10.79 5.43
CA ARG A 21 1.09 -9.65 5.92
C ARG A 21 1.85 -9.98 7.20
N SER A 22 3.07 -9.47 7.30
CA SER A 22 3.97 -9.72 8.43
C SER A 22 3.58 -8.93 9.68
N VAL A 23 2.91 -9.58 10.62
CA VAL A 23 2.63 -9.01 11.96
C VAL A 23 3.91 -8.58 12.68
N ALA A 24 5.02 -9.32 12.48
CA ALA A 24 6.29 -8.98 13.12
C ALA A 24 6.85 -7.65 12.62
N LEU A 25 6.83 -7.39 11.30
CA LEU A 25 7.28 -6.10 10.75
C LEU A 25 6.32 -4.97 11.11
N ALA A 26 5.00 -5.25 11.12
CA ALA A 26 3.98 -4.29 11.53
C ALA A 26 4.17 -3.84 13.00
N ARG A 27 4.45 -4.77 13.91
CA ARG A 27 4.77 -4.44 15.32
C ARG A 27 6.06 -3.64 15.46
N ARG A 28 7.12 -4.03 14.73
CA ARG A 28 8.37 -3.27 14.71
C ARG A 28 8.19 -1.83 14.20
N LEU A 29 7.29 -1.61 13.24
CA LEU A 29 6.90 -0.26 12.84
C LEU A 29 6.17 0.43 13.99
N ALA A 30 5.13 -0.19 14.56
CA ALA A 30 4.31 0.38 15.62
C ALA A 30 5.14 0.85 16.83
N ASP A 31 6.21 0.10 17.18
CA ASP A 31 7.14 0.43 18.26
C ASP A 31 7.99 1.71 17.98
N ARG A 32 8.03 2.17 16.74
CA ARG A 32 8.79 3.36 16.32
C ARG A 32 7.93 4.59 16.08
N LEU A 33 6.62 4.43 16.14
CA LEU A 33 5.66 5.50 15.91
C LEU A 33 5.40 6.29 17.22
N PRO A 34 5.11 7.61 17.13
CA PRO A 34 4.74 8.42 18.29
C PRO A 34 3.40 7.97 18.89
N ARG A 35 3.04 8.54 20.04
CA ARG A 35 1.81 8.20 20.77
C ARG A 35 0.53 8.37 19.92
N ARG A 36 0.51 9.32 19.01
CA ARG A 36 -0.58 9.54 18.05
C ARG A 36 0.01 9.74 16.65
N PRO A 37 0.31 8.66 15.93
CA PRO A 37 0.97 8.74 14.65
C PRO A 37 0.01 9.23 13.54
N ARG A 38 0.58 9.97 12.60
CA ARG A 38 -0.02 10.27 11.30
C ARG A 38 0.61 9.36 10.26
N LEU A 39 -0.23 8.62 9.54
CA LEU A 39 0.19 7.58 8.59
C LEU A 39 -0.30 7.93 7.19
N LEU A 40 0.57 7.82 6.20
CA LEU A 40 0.28 8.06 4.80
C LEU A 40 0.30 6.73 4.05
N ASP A 41 -0.86 6.30 3.51
CA ASP A 41 -1.01 5.05 2.75
C ASP A 41 -1.14 5.36 1.25
N LEU A 42 -0.15 4.93 0.46
CA LEU A 42 -0.02 5.20 -0.97
C LEU A 42 -0.58 4.05 -1.80
N GLY A 43 -1.53 4.35 -2.71
CA GLY A 43 -2.28 3.33 -3.44
C GLY A 43 -3.18 2.55 -2.49
N ALA A 44 -3.95 3.26 -1.66
CA ALA A 44 -4.67 2.68 -0.54
C ALA A 44 -5.84 1.78 -0.95
N GLY A 45 -6.37 1.95 -2.18
CA GLY A 45 -7.52 1.21 -2.68
C GLY A 45 -8.69 1.29 -1.69
N THR A 46 -9.27 0.15 -1.34
CA THR A 46 -10.38 0.07 -0.37
C THR A 46 -9.95 0.11 1.10
N GLY A 47 -8.71 0.51 1.43
CA GLY A 47 -8.24 0.68 2.81
C GLY A 47 -7.89 -0.62 3.55
N SER A 48 -7.57 -1.69 2.85
CA SER A 48 -7.20 -2.98 3.45
C SER A 48 -5.98 -2.89 4.39
N LEU A 49 -4.99 -2.05 4.09
CA LEU A 49 -3.81 -1.89 4.95
C LEU A 49 -4.17 -1.19 6.27
N PHE A 50 -5.06 -0.20 6.25
CA PHE A 50 -5.61 0.39 7.48
C PHE A 50 -6.23 -0.68 8.38
N ARG A 51 -7.12 -1.52 7.83
CA ARG A 51 -7.83 -2.56 8.61
C ARG A 51 -6.89 -3.62 9.19
N PHE A 52 -5.74 -3.84 8.57
CA PHE A 52 -4.70 -4.72 9.08
C PHE A 52 -3.84 -4.05 10.18
N LEU A 53 -3.34 -2.84 9.90
CA LEU A 53 -2.28 -2.23 10.71
C LEU A 53 -2.83 -1.41 11.89
N ALA A 54 -4.00 -0.76 11.76
CA ALA A 54 -4.55 0.07 12.82
C ALA A 54 -4.77 -0.67 14.15
N PRO A 55 -5.28 -1.92 14.17
CA PRO A 55 -5.37 -2.72 15.40
C PRO A 55 -4.01 -3.07 16.01
N ILE A 56 -2.97 -3.25 15.17
CA ILE A 56 -1.61 -3.57 15.65
C ILE A 56 -0.98 -2.35 16.30
N ILE A 57 -1.18 -1.16 15.75
CA ILE A 57 -0.76 0.10 16.38
C ILE A 57 -1.51 0.32 17.68
N GLY A 58 -2.81 0.02 17.73
CA GLY A 58 -3.63 -0.14 18.92
C GLY A 58 -3.81 1.10 19.79
N ARG A 59 -3.51 2.32 19.27
CA ARG A 59 -3.68 3.62 19.96
C ARG A 59 -4.30 4.65 19.04
N GLY A 60 -4.60 5.86 19.53
CA GLY A 60 -5.11 6.95 18.72
C GLY A 60 -4.18 7.25 17.54
N GLN A 61 -4.73 7.39 16.32
CA GLN A 61 -3.94 7.51 15.09
C GLN A 61 -4.72 8.23 14.01
N ASP A 62 -4.00 8.93 13.13
CA ASP A 62 -4.54 9.66 11.99
C ASP A 62 -4.01 9.05 10.69
N TRP A 63 -4.90 8.76 9.74
CA TRP A 63 -4.56 8.15 8.45
C TRP A 63 -4.97 9.03 7.29
N ILE A 64 -4.10 9.09 6.29
CA ILE A 64 -4.35 9.70 4.99
C ILE A 64 -4.22 8.60 3.94
N LEU A 65 -5.33 8.26 3.33
CA LEU A 65 -5.40 7.30 2.24
C LEU A 65 -5.27 8.05 0.92
N VAL A 66 -4.29 7.69 0.10
CA VAL A 66 -4.05 8.31 -1.21
C VAL A 66 -4.27 7.28 -2.29
N ASP A 67 -5.18 7.58 -3.23
CA ASP A 67 -5.40 6.77 -4.43
C ASP A 67 -5.81 7.66 -5.59
N SER A 68 -5.65 7.19 -6.82
CA SER A 68 -6.12 7.88 -8.03
C SER A 68 -7.61 7.66 -8.28
N ASP A 69 -8.17 6.58 -7.74
CA ASP A 69 -9.55 6.17 -7.93
C ASP A 69 -10.43 6.64 -6.77
N ALA A 70 -11.29 7.64 -7.05
CA ALA A 70 -12.23 8.18 -6.07
C ALA A 70 -13.25 7.13 -5.60
N ALA A 71 -13.68 6.21 -6.47
CA ALA A 71 -14.66 5.19 -6.10
C ALA A 71 -14.07 4.20 -5.10
N LEU A 72 -12.80 3.80 -5.27
CA LEU A 72 -12.10 2.95 -4.29
C LEU A 72 -11.92 3.65 -2.95
N LEU A 73 -11.67 4.96 -2.94
CA LEU A 73 -11.58 5.73 -1.71
C LEU A 73 -12.92 5.84 -0.99
N ASP A 74 -14.02 6.01 -1.72
CA ASP A 74 -15.38 5.98 -1.16
C ASP A 74 -15.69 4.60 -0.56
N ASP A 75 -15.35 3.53 -1.28
CA ASP A 75 -15.46 2.15 -0.79
C ASP A 75 -14.62 1.91 0.46
N ALA A 76 -13.44 2.56 0.59
CA ALA A 76 -12.59 2.43 1.76
C ALA A 76 -13.32 2.88 3.04
N PHE A 77 -14.12 3.95 2.97
CA PHE A 77 -14.94 4.40 4.11
C PHE A 77 -16.02 3.39 4.47
N GLY A 78 -16.78 2.94 3.48
CA GLY A 78 -17.85 1.95 3.66
C GLY A 78 -17.33 0.62 4.21
N CYS A 79 -16.30 0.07 3.59
CA CYS A 79 -15.65 -1.18 4.00
C CYS A 79 -15.08 -1.08 5.41
N THR A 80 -14.41 0.04 5.74
CA THR A 80 -13.80 0.22 7.06
C THR A 80 -14.86 0.43 8.15
N ALA A 81 -15.93 1.18 7.88
CA ALA A 81 -17.03 1.34 8.82
C ALA A 81 -17.74 0.01 9.10
N ALA A 82 -18.00 -0.78 8.05
CA ALA A 82 -18.60 -2.11 8.20
C ALA A 82 -17.68 -3.07 8.96
N TRP A 83 -16.38 -3.05 8.69
CA TRP A 83 -15.38 -3.82 9.41
C TRP A 83 -15.32 -3.40 10.90
N ALA A 84 -15.25 -2.10 11.20
CA ALA A 84 -15.21 -1.59 12.57
C ALA A 84 -16.40 -2.07 13.40
N ARG A 85 -17.62 -2.01 12.83
CA ARG A 85 -18.83 -2.52 13.50
C ARG A 85 -18.74 -4.02 13.79
N ARG A 86 -18.18 -4.83 12.86
CA ARG A 86 -17.96 -6.26 13.11
C ARG A 86 -16.94 -6.53 14.22
N GLN A 87 -16.00 -5.60 14.47
CA GLN A 87 -15.06 -5.64 15.59
C GLN A 87 -15.66 -5.10 16.91
N GLY A 88 -16.91 -4.65 16.90
CA GLY A 88 -17.55 -4.03 18.07
C GLY A 88 -17.16 -2.55 18.29
N PHE A 89 -16.57 -1.90 17.29
CA PHE A 89 -16.19 -0.50 17.36
C PHE A 89 -17.28 0.41 16.78
N ALA A 90 -17.47 1.60 17.37
CA ALA A 90 -18.33 2.62 16.79
C ALA A 90 -17.60 3.31 15.60
N ALA A 91 -18.32 3.51 14.51
CA ALA A 91 -17.82 4.19 13.34
C ALA A 91 -18.81 5.26 12.88
N THR A 92 -18.34 6.50 12.71
CA THR A 92 -19.09 7.65 12.21
C THR A 92 -18.30 8.38 11.13
N ALA A 93 -18.98 8.94 10.16
CA ALA A 93 -18.35 9.66 9.04
C ALA A 93 -18.89 11.09 8.96
N PRO A 94 -18.40 12.05 9.79
CA PRO A 94 -18.74 13.46 9.66
C PRO A 94 -17.95 14.09 8.50
N GLY A 95 -18.64 14.42 7.41
CA GLY A 95 -18.00 14.98 6.20
C GLY A 95 -17.01 13.99 5.59
N ASP A 96 -15.83 14.48 5.25
CA ASP A 96 -14.77 13.72 4.54
C ASP A 96 -13.84 12.94 5.47
N VAL A 97 -14.29 12.60 6.68
CA VAL A 97 -13.51 11.89 7.69
C VAL A 97 -14.28 10.71 8.24
N LEU A 98 -13.67 9.54 8.27
CA LEU A 98 -14.17 8.41 9.03
C LEU A 98 -13.51 8.37 10.41
N LEU A 99 -14.32 8.32 11.46
CA LEU A 99 -13.89 8.20 12.85
C LEU A 99 -14.26 6.80 13.36
N VAL A 100 -13.27 6.06 13.84
CA VAL A 100 -13.47 4.75 14.49
C VAL A 100 -13.09 4.88 15.95
N SER A 101 -14.08 4.80 16.84
CA SER A 101 -13.86 4.85 18.29
C SER A 101 -13.56 3.46 18.83
N THR A 102 -12.40 3.29 19.45
CA THR A 102 -11.95 2.02 20.02
C THR A 102 -11.63 2.19 21.52
N PRO A 103 -11.52 1.11 22.29
CA PRO A 103 -11.08 1.18 23.70
C PRO A 103 -9.68 1.79 23.88
N HIS A 104 -8.85 1.77 22.83
CA HIS A 104 -7.46 2.24 22.86
C HIS A 104 -7.26 3.63 22.27
N GLY A 105 -8.33 4.29 21.80
CA GLY A 105 -8.30 5.64 21.27
C GLY A 105 -9.07 5.79 19.96
N LEU A 106 -9.12 7.02 19.47
CA LEU A 106 -9.79 7.41 18.25
C LEU A 106 -8.86 7.20 17.05
N TRP A 107 -9.34 6.45 16.05
CA TRP A 107 -8.68 6.33 14.75
C TRP A 107 -9.43 7.20 13.75
N ARG A 108 -8.69 8.03 13.07
CA ARG A 108 -9.21 8.96 12.09
C ARG A 108 -8.68 8.59 10.70
N MET A 109 -9.54 8.56 9.71
CA MET A 109 -9.19 8.25 8.33
C MET A 109 -9.72 9.33 7.41
N GLN A 110 -8.87 9.86 6.55
CA GLN A 110 -9.19 10.79 5.47
C GLN A 110 -8.73 10.22 4.14
N ALA A 111 -9.42 10.58 3.05
CA ALA A 111 -9.07 10.21 1.70
C ALA A 111 -8.57 11.43 0.91
N VAL A 112 -7.57 11.22 0.06
CA VAL A 112 -7.02 12.20 -0.86
C VAL A 112 -6.94 11.57 -2.24
N GLN A 113 -7.78 12.01 -3.15
CA GLN A 113 -7.68 11.57 -4.54
C GLN A 113 -6.46 12.21 -5.18
N ARG A 114 -5.49 11.38 -5.59
CA ARG A 114 -4.28 11.83 -6.27
C ARG A 114 -3.66 10.76 -7.14
N ASP A 115 -3.29 11.17 -8.35
CA ASP A 115 -2.54 10.31 -9.26
C ASP A 115 -1.05 10.30 -8.91
N LEU A 116 -0.59 9.20 -8.35
CA LEU A 116 0.80 8.99 -7.96
C LEU A 116 1.76 8.88 -9.16
N ARG A 117 1.24 8.72 -10.39
CA ARG A 117 2.04 8.70 -11.64
C ARG A 117 2.61 10.06 -11.97
N ILE A 118 1.86 11.13 -11.69
CA ILE A 118 2.22 12.52 -12.02
C ILE A 118 3.30 13.06 -11.08
N ALA A 119 3.16 12.79 -9.78
CA ALA A 119 4.18 13.16 -8.80
C ALA A 119 4.15 12.19 -7.62
N PRO A 120 5.29 11.67 -7.16
CA PRO A 120 5.33 11.03 -5.86
C PRO A 120 4.87 12.03 -4.80
N PRO A 121 4.16 11.59 -3.76
CA PRO A 121 3.62 12.48 -2.76
C PRO A 121 4.73 12.99 -1.83
N HIS A 122 5.32 14.12 -2.19
CA HIS A 122 6.24 14.88 -1.35
C HIS A 122 5.75 16.33 -1.28
N GLY A 123 5.80 16.93 -0.10
CA GLY A 123 5.44 18.33 0.17
C GLY A 123 4.04 18.55 0.76
N PRO A 124 3.76 19.78 1.23
CA PRO A 124 2.55 20.13 2.01
C PRO A 124 1.24 19.95 1.23
N SER A 125 1.30 19.82 -0.10
CA SER A 125 0.11 19.65 -0.94
C SER A 125 -0.57 18.27 -0.84
N VAL A 126 0.01 17.30 -0.15
CA VAL A 126 -0.57 15.95 -0.01
C VAL A 126 -1.41 15.81 1.24
N VAL A 127 -1.16 16.66 2.21
CA VAL A 127 -1.89 16.64 3.48
C VAL A 127 -2.93 17.74 3.46
N PRO A 128 -4.24 17.43 3.47
CA PRO A 128 -5.24 18.47 3.71
C PRO A 128 -4.89 19.17 5.02
N VAL A 129 -4.83 20.51 4.99
CA VAL A 129 -4.72 21.29 6.23
C VAL A 129 -5.95 20.97 7.06
N VAL A 130 -5.78 20.09 8.02
CA VAL A 130 -6.86 19.78 8.97
C VAL A 130 -7.00 20.97 9.86
N PRO A 131 -8.18 21.66 9.89
CA PRO A 131 -8.41 22.68 10.88
C PRO A 131 -8.14 22.08 12.26
N SER A 132 -7.27 22.72 13.05
CA SER A 132 -7.03 22.35 14.42
C SER A 132 -8.37 22.29 15.15
N TRP A 133 -8.67 21.14 15.77
CA TRP A 133 -9.90 20.92 16.52
C TRP A 133 -10.08 21.99 17.59
N PRO A 134 -11.23 22.69 17.68
CA PRO A 134 -11.51 23.56 18.83
C PRO A 134 -11.82 22.66 20.04
N GLY A 135 -10.84 22.41 20.89
CA GLY A 135 -11.06 21.58 22.09
C GLY A 135 -9.84 21.25 22.92
N LEU A 136 -8.62 21.50 22.42
CA LEU A 136 -7.39 21.37 23.21
C LEU A 136 -6.51 22.62 23.01
N ALA A 137 -7.06 23.79 23.37
CA ALA A 137 -6.28 25.01 23.48
C ALA A 137 -5.32 24.87 24.67
N ARG A 138 -4.01 24.81 24.42
CA ARG A 138 -3.05 25.29 25.39
C ARG A 138 -3.26 26.80 25.55
N PRO A 139 -3.24 27.36 26.78
CA PRO A 139 -3.37 28.79 26.93
C PRO A 139 -2.17 29.50 26.30
N SER A 140 -2.40 30.15 25.18
CA SER A 140 -1.42 31.02 24.53
C SER A 140 -1.56 32.39 25.19
N THR A 141 -0.51 32.90 25.80
CA THR A 141 -0.35 34.31 26.17
C THR A 141 -0.55 35.20 24.94
N PRO A 142 -1.31 36.31 25.03
CA PRO A 142 -1.52 37.21 23.91
C PRO A 142 -0.25 37.99 23.62
N PHE A 143 0.29 37.85 22.42
CA PHE A 143 1.33 38.73 21.91
C PHE A 143 0.67 39.83 21.09
N LEU A 144 0.81 41.08 21.56
CA LEU A 144 0.39 42.29 20.85
C LEU A 144 1.33 42.55 19.65
N PRO A 145 0.81 42.99 18.50
CA PRO A 145 1.67 43.35 17.37
C PRO A 145 2.24 44.75 17.55
N ALA A 146 3.53 44.92 17.35
CA ALA A 146 4.19 46.21 17.18
C ALA A 146 4.12 46.69 15.72
N PRO A 147 4.03 48.00 15.45
CA PRO A 147 3.82 48.53 14.11
C PRO A 147 5.12 48.63 13.30
N GLY A 148 4.94 48.48 12.01
CA GLY A 148 5.77 48.41 10.86
C GLY A 148 7.11 49.13 10.76
N LYS A 149 7.95 48.53 9.91
CA LYS A 149 8.89 49.25 9.04
C LYS A 149 9.04 48.45 7.72
N ASP A 150 8.79 49.16 6.63
CA ASP A 150 9.15 48.76 5.27
C ASP A 150 10.64 48.48 5.16
N VAL A 151 11.02 47.37 4.55
CA VAL A 151 12.36 47.18 4.00
C VAL A 151 12.27 46.37 2.72
N ASP A 152 12.85 46.97 1.69
CA ASP A 152 13.04 46.54 0.31
C ASP A 152 13.30 45.07 0.07
N GLY A 153 12.59 44.54 -0.93
CA GLY A 153 12.75 43.22 -1.46
C GLY A 153 14.01 43.04 -2.30
N ARG A 154 14.83 42.12 -1.89
CA ARG A 154 15.69 41.29 -2.77
C ARG A 154 15.55 39.85 -2.35
N ALA A 155 14.78 39.11 -3.12
CA ALA A 155 14.69 37.66 -3.01
C ALA A 155 16.09 37.06 -3.22
N LYS A 156 16.68 36.47 -2.18
CA LYS A 156 17.80 35.54 -2.33
C LYS A 156 17.23 34.22 -2.89
N PRO A 157 17.97 33.52 -3.81
CA PRO A 157 17.53 32.20 -4.28
C PRO A 157 17.52 31.27 -3.07
N GLY A 158 16.32 30.66 -2.89
CA GLY A 158 16.05 29.81 -1.73
C GLY A 158 16.92 28.59 -1.69
N HIS A 159 17.33 28.24 -0.50
CA HIS A 159 17.73 26.89 -0.16
C HIS A 159 16.62 25.94 -0.60
N ASP A 160 17.00 24.85 -1.29
CA ASP A 160 16.16 23.66 -1.50
C ASP A 160 15.68 23.15 -0.12
N GLU A 161 14.56 23.67 0.34
CA GLU A 161 13.83 23.03 1.44
C GLU A 161 13.40 21.66 0.92
N LYS A 162 14.08 20.60 1.36
CA LYS A 162 13.69 19.23 1.12
C LYS A 162 12.24 19.10 1.61
N GLN A 163 11.31 19.00 0.67
CA GLN A 163 9.90 18.83 0.98
C GLN A 163 9.70 17.49 1.68
N ALA A 164 9.61 17.54 3.01
CA ALA A 164 9.42 16.36 3.85
C ALA A 164 7.95 15.91 3.86
N PHE A 165 7.73 14.63 4.07
CA PHE A 165 6.38 14.11 4.33
C PHE A 165 5.88 14.63 5.69
N GLU A 166 4.70 15.22 5.71
CA GLU A 166 4.02 15.56 6.97
C GLU A 166 3.32 14.32 7.58
N ALA A 167 4.04 13.22 7.68
CA ALA A 167 3.58 11.96 8.24
C ALA A 167 4.70 11.33 9.09
N ASP A 168 4.31 10.53 10.07
CA ASP A 168 5.25 9.79 10.92
C ASP A 168 5.66 8.44 10.32
N ALA A 169 4.93 7.97 9.31
CA ALA A 169 5.32 6.85 8.45
C ALA A 169 4.62 6.92 7.08
N VAL A 170 5.29 6.40 6.07
CA VAL A 170 4.75 6.18 4.73
C VAL A 170 4.54 4.68 4.52
N LEU A 171 3.40 4.32 3.99
CA LEU A 171 2.94 2.95 3.82
C LEU A 171 2.50 2.72 2.39
N CYS A 172 2.56 1.48 1.94
CA CYS A 172 1.87 1.03 0.72
C CYS A 172 1.64 -0.49 0.76
N SER A 173 0.74 -0.98 -0.08
CA SER A 173 0.49 -2.41 -0.24
C SER A 173 0.25 -2.75 -1.70
N ALA A 174 0.96 -3.76 -2.24
CA ALA A 174 0.87 -4.19 -3.63
C ALA A 174 1.08 -3.02 -4.65
N LEU A 175 2.04 -2.14 -4.37
CA LEU A 175 2.35 -0.97 -5.19
C LEU A 175 3.75 -1.06 -5.82
N LEU A 176 4.76 -1.58 -5.10
CA LEU A 176 6.15 -1.44 -5.53
C LEU A 176 6.49 -2.21 -6.82
N ASP A 177 5.78 -3.27 -7.11
CA ASP A 177 5.93 -4.05 -8.34
C ASP A 177 5.32 -3.37 -9.57
N LEU A 178 4.42 -2.40 -9.38
CA LEU A 178 3.77 -1.63 -10.44
C LEU A 178 4.57 -0.40 -10.89
N VAL A 179 5.46 0.10 -10.04
CA VAL A 179 6.20 1.35 -10.29
C VAL A 179 7.56 1.12 -10.93
N SER A 180 8.10 2.15 -11.58
CA SER A 180 9.47 2.11 -12.14
C SER A 180 10.54 2.39 -11.08
N SER A 181 11.78 2.00 -11.38
CA SER A 181 12.94 2.32 -10.55
C SER A 181 13.13 3.83 -10.36
N ALA A 182 12.86 4.64 -11.40
CA ALA A 182 12.95 6.09 -11.33
C ALA A 182 11.90 6.69 -10.38
N TRP A 183 10.66 6.19 -10.44
CA TRP A 183 9.60 6.62 -9.52
C TRP A 183 9.94 6.27 -8.07
N LEU A 184 10.39 5.03 -7.86
CA LEU A 184 10.80 4.53 -6.54
C LEU A 184 11.98 5.34 -5.98
N GLY A 185 12.95 5.70 -6.83
CA GLY A 185 14.07 6.58 -6.46
C GLY A 185 13.59 7.91 -5.91
N ARG A 186 12.69 8.61 -6.65
CA ARG A 186 12.12 9.89 -6.20
C ARG A 186 11.35 9.78 -4.88
N LEU A 187 10.58 8.70 -4.70
CA LEU A 187 9.89 8.45 -3.42
C LEU A 187 10.89 8.34 -2.27
N PHE A 188 11.95 7.54 -2.46
CA PHE A 188 12.93 7.29 -1.41
C PHE A 188 13.89 8.47 -1.16
N ASP A 189 14.12 9.34 -2.16
CA ASP A 189 14.89 10.58 -1.96
C ASP A 189 14.17 11.56 -1.04
N ALA A 190 12.83 11.56 -1.07
CA ALA A 190 12.01 12.39 -0.20
C ALA A 190 11.73 11.75 1.18
N LEU A 191 12.08 10.47 1.37
CA LEU A 191 11.69 9.70 2.56
C LEU A 191 12.63 9.98 3.73
N HIS A 192 12.08 10.44 4.87
CA HIS A 192 12.81 10.69 6.11
C HIS A 192 12.19 10.00 7.33
N VAL A 193 11.08 9.32 7.13
CA VAL A 193 10.29 8.64 8.16
C VAL A 193 10.30 7.12 7.90
N PRO A 194 9.86 6.29 8.85
CA PRO A 194 9.65 4.87 8.63
C PRO A 194 8.82 4.58 7.37
N PHE A 195 9.20 3.52 6.66
CA PHE A 195 8.48 3.06 5.47
C PHE A 195 8.14 1.57 5.60
N LEU A 196 6.87 1.24 5.32
CA LEU A 196 6.41 -0.15 5.27
C LEU A 196 5.72 -0.42 3.94
N ALA A 197 6.29 -1.31 3.13
CA ALA A 197 5.64 -1.84 1.94
C ALA A 197 5.20 -3.28 2.21
N CYS A 198 3.92 -3.56 2.00
CA CYS A 198 3.35 -4.89 2.15
C CYS A 198 3.05 -5.53 0.80
N LEU A 199 3.12 -6.86 0.74
CA LEU A 199 2.66 -7.67 -0.39
C LEU A 199 3.30 -7.27 -1.73
N THR A 200 4.59 -6.99 -1.74
CA THR A 200 5.35 -6.77 -2.97
C THR A 200 5.66 -8.13 -3.60
N VAL A 201 5.21 -8.34 -4.84
CA VAL A 201 5.42 -9.61 -5.58
C VAL A 201 6.92 -9.90 -5.74
N ASP A 202 7.34 -11.14 -5.52
CA ASP A 202 8.74 -11.58 -5.64
C ASP A 202 8.98 -12.70 -6.67
N GLY A 203 7.95 -13.07 -7.42
CA GLY A 203 8.01 -14.03 -8.52
C GLY A 203 8.05 -15.50 -8.10
N ARG A 204 7.88 -15.81 -6.83
CA ARG A 204 7.73 -17.19 -6.35
C ARG A 204 6.26 -17.58 -6.43
N ASP A 205 5.89 -18.34 -7.43
CA ASP A 205 4.55 -18.89 -7.57
C ASP A 205 4.61 -20.42 -7.71
N VAL A 206 3.72 -21.12 -7.04
CA VAL A 206 3.62 -22.58 -7.04
C VAL A 206 2.17 -23.00 -7.19
N TRP A 207 1.91 -23.84 -8.18
CA TRP A 207 0.61 -24.41 -8.51
C TRP A 207 0.68 -25.93 -8.36
N GLN A 208 -0.10 -26.52 -7.49
CA GLN A 208 -0.08 -27.95 -7.21
C GLN A 208 -1.46 -28.59 -7.44
N PRO A 209 -1.53 -29.72 -8.21
CA PRO A 209 -0.42 -30.43 -8.85
C PRO A 209 0.20 -29.64 -10.01
N GLU A 210 1.44 -29.97 -10.39
CA GLU A 210 2.13 -29.35 -11.53
C GLU A 210 1.41 -29.61 -12.86
N HIS A 211 1.59 -28.69 -13.82
CA HIS A 211 1.06 -28.80 -15.17
C HIS A 211 2.17 -28.48 -16.20
N PRO A 212 2.25 -29.19 -17.33
CA PRO A 212 3.32 -28.99 -18.33
C PRO A 212 3.44 -27.54 -18.82
N TYR A 213 2.35 -26.78 -18.87
CA TYR A 213 2.34 -25.38 -19.33
C TYR A 213 2.53 -24.34 -18.22
N ASP A 214 2.80 -24.72 -16.98
CA ASP A 214 3.02 -23.73 -15.89
C ASP A 214 4.19 -22.80 -16.19
N ALA A 215 5.26 -23.31 -16.80
CA ALA A 215 6.40 -22.49 -17.17
C ALA A 215 6.06 -21.43 -18.23
N LEU A 216 5.21 -21.79 -19.21
CA LEU A 216 4.73 -20.86 -20.23
C LEU A 216 3.91 -19.73 -19.61
N ILE A 217 2.90 -20.09 -18.78
CA ILE A 217 2.02 -19.14 -18.12
C ILE A 217 2.82 -18.20 -17.20
N ARG A 218 3.73 -18.73 -16.41
CA ARG A 218 4.60 -17.96 -15.52
C ARG A 218 5.47 -16.98 -16.28
N SER A 219 6.06 -17.39 -17.40
CA SER A 219 6.88 -16.52 -18.24
C SER A 219 6.07 -15.36 -18.82
N ALA A 220 4.89 -15.65 -19.33
CA ALA A 220 3.97 -14.66 -19.88
C ALA A 220 3.52 -13.64 -18.82
N PHE A 221 3.11 -14.12 -17.64
CA PHE A 221 2.69 -13.28 -16.53
C PHE A 221 3.83 -12.35 -16.06
N ARG A 222 5.06 -12.86 -15.96
CA ARG A 222 6.23 -12.04 -15.64
C ARG A 222 6.56 -11.00 -16.71
N HIS A 223 6.28 -11.29 -17.96
CA HIS A 223 6.41 -10.33 -19.05
C HIS A 223 5.40 -9.19 -18.88
N ASP A 224 4.13 -9.53 -18.63
CA ASP A 224 3.08 -8.54 -18.39
C ASP A 224 3.38 -7.67 -17.16
N GLN A 225 3.87 -8.24 -16.06
CA GLN A 225 4.25 -7.49 -14.86
C GLN A 225 5.32 -6.42 -15.10
N ARG A 226 6.14 -6.52 -16.17
CA ARG A 226 7.16 -5.53 -16.52
C ARG A 226 6.66 -4.41 -17.41
N ARG A 227 5.42 -4.49 -17.91
CA ARG A 227 4.83 -3.47 -18.76
C ARG A 227 4.69 -2.16 -18.00
N ASP A 228 4.70 -1.06 -18.73
CA ASP A 228 4.42 0.26 -18.15
C ASP A 228 2.95 0.34 -17.70
N LYS A 229 2.75 0.52 -16.41
CA LYS A 229 1.45 0.69 -15.76
C LYS A 229 1.13 2.18 -15.53
N GLY A 230 1.80 3.07 -16.26
CA GLY A 230 1.69 4.52 -16.14
C GLY A 230 2.77 5.15 -15.24
N PHE A 231 3.64 4.35 -14.65
CA PHE A 231 4.76 4.80 -13.82
C PHE A 231 6.13 4.68 -14.53
N GLY A 232 6.15 4.34 -15.82
CA GLY A 232 7.30 3.87 -16.56
C GLY A 232 7.46 2.34 -16.44
N PRO A 233 8.55 1.75 -17.00
CA PRO A 233 8.76 0.31 -16.95
C PRO A 233 8.69 -0.24 -15.53
N ALA A 234 7.72 -1.12 -15.28
CA ALA A 234 7.44 -1.63 -13.94
C ALA A 234 8.55 -2.55 -13.43
N LEU A 235 8.85 -2.48 -12.14
CA LEU A 235 9.86 -3.32 -11.48
C LEU A 235 9.46 -4.81 -11.44
N GLY A 236 8.16 -5.10 -11.39
CA GLY A 236 7.65 -6.46 -11.30
C GLY A 236 8.32 -7.23 -10.16
N ILE A 237 8.71 -8.46 -10.44
CA ILE A 237 9.33 -9.37 -9.45
C ILE A 237 10.66 -8.89 -8.86
N THR A 238 11.30 -7.87 -9.45
CA THR A 238 12.56 -7.31 -8.95
C THR A 238 12.35 -6.24 -7.88
N ALA A 239 11.12 -5.78 -7.70
CA ALA A 239 10.80 -4.69 -6.79
C ALA A 239 11.33 -4.89 -5.34
N PRO A 240 11.23 -6.08 -4.72
CA PRO A 240 11.74 -6.25 -3.37
C PRO A 240 13.25 -6.03 -3.26
N SER A 241 14.05 -6.56 -4.18
CA SER A 241 15.51 -6.42 -4.15
C SER A 241 15.94 -4.97 -4.46
N VAL A 242 15.32 -4.34 -5.44
CA VAL A 242 15.59 -2.95 -5.80
C VAL A 242 15.24 -2.01 -4.64
N ALA A 243 14.08 -2.20 -4.01
CA ALA A 243 13.66 -1.39 -2.87
C ALA A 243 14.61 -1.53 -1.67
N LEU A 244 14.97 -2.76 -1.29
CA LEU A 244 15.89 -3.01 -0.17
C LEU A 244 17.26 -2.37 -0.40
N THR A 245 17.83 -2.53 -1.62
CA THR A 245 19.12 -1.93 -1.99
C THR A 245 19.05 -0.40 -1.96
N ALA A 246 18.00 0.18 -2.56
CA ALA A 246 17.86 1.63 -2.66
C ALA A 246 17.63 2.30 -1.29
N LEU A 247 16.88 1.66 -0.39
CA LEU A 247 16.66 2.14 0.99
C LEU A 247 17.94 2.03 1.83
N ALA A 248 18.66 0.91 1.73
CA ALA A 248 19.92 0.72 2.43
C ALA A 248 20.98 1.76 2.00
N ALA A 249 21.07 2.06 0.69
CA ALA A 249 21.96 3.09 0.14
C ALA A 249 21.65 4.50 0.67
N ARG A 250 20.39 4.76 1.09
CA ARG A 250 19.96 6.03 1.72
C ARG A 250 20.04 6.02 3.25
N GLY A 251 20.71 5.04 3.83
CA GLY A 251 20.97 4.98 5.26
C GLY A 251 19.84 4.38 6.11
N PHE A 252 18.81 3.79 5.50
CA PHE A 252 17.78 3.11 6.27
C PHE A 252 18.25 1.73 6.78
N ALA A 253 17.84 1.38 8.00
CA ALA A 253 17.92 0.01 8.49
C ALA A 253 16.72 -0.77 7.91
N THR A 254 17.00 -1.75 7.06
CA THR A 254 15.97 -2.51 6.34
C THR A 254 15.74 -3.88 6.95
N ALA A 255 14.51 -4.37 6.88
CA ALA A 255 14.14 -5.75 7.17
C ALA A 255 13.08 -6.21 6.17
N SER A 256 13.06 -7.51 5.85
CA SER A 256 12.01 -8.07 5.02
C SER A 256 11.55 -9.43 5.53
N ALA A 257 10.30 -9.78 5.21
CA ALA A 257 9.71 -11.07 5.53
C ALA A 257 8.97 -11.63 4.31
N PRO A 258 8.98 -12.96 4.06
CA PRO A 258 8.11 -13.58 3.09
C PRO A 258 6.65 -13.51 3.58
N THR A 259 5.75 -13.12 2.69
CA THR A 259 4.33 -12.90 2.97
C THR A 259 3.46 -13.52 1.88
N ASP A 260 3.68 -14.81 1.64
CA ASP A 260 3.05 -15.55 0.55
C ASP A 260 1.54 -15.70 0.77
N TRP A 261 0.75 -15.44 -0.26
CA TRP A 261 -0.62 -15.94 -0.29
C TRP A 261 -0.60 -17.47 -0.33
N ARG A 262 -1.34 -18.06 0.57
CA ARG A 262 -1.63 -19.49 0.61
C ARG A 262 -3.11 -19.68 0.29
N VAL A 263 -3.40 -20.00 -0.97
CA VAL A 263 -4.77 -20.19 -1.45
C VAL A 263 -5.12 -21.67 -1.30
N PRO A 264 -5.94 -22.04 -0.31
CA PRO A 264 -6.26 -23.42 -0.01
C PRO A 264 -7.19 -24.02 -1.08
N ARG A 265 -7.27 -25.34 -1.09
CA ARG A 265 -8.11 -26.09 -2.04
C ARG A 265 -9.61 -25.75 -1.96
N THR A 266 -10.06 -25.17 -0.84
CA THR A 266 -11.45 -24.78 -0.60
C THR A 266 -11.78 -23.37 -1.12
N ALA A 267 -10.78 -22.57 -1.48
CA ALA A 267 -10.97 -21.17 -1.89
C ALA A 267 -11.26 -21.03 -3.39
N LEU A 268 -12.32 -21.67 -3.87
CA LEU A 268 -12.64 -21.79 -5.30
C LEU A 268 -12.76 -20.44 -6.02
N ARG A 269 -13.39 -19.44 -5.40
CA ARG A 269 -13.53 -18.10 -6.02
C ARG A 269 -12.17 -17.44 -6.27
N MET A 270 -11.27 -17.49 -5.28
CA MET A 270 -9.91 -16.94 -5.41
C MET A 270 -9.09 -17.73 -6.42
N GLN A 271 -9.20 -19.06 -6.44
CA GLN A 271 -8.51 -19.90 -7.43
C GLN A 271 -8.97 -19.57 -8.85
N ARG A 272 -10.26 -19.41 -9.09
CA ARG A 272 -10.79 -19.03 -10.41
C ARG A 272 -10.25 -17.67 -10.85
N ALA A 273 -10.32 -16.67 -9.99
CA ALA A 273 -9.81 -15.32 -10.32
C ALA A 273 -8.31 -15.34 -10.69
N LEU A 274 -7.50 -16.12 -9.96
CA LEU A 274 -6.08 -16.28 -10.27
C LEU A 274 -5.84 -17.06 -11.58
N ILE A 275 -6.62 -18.10 -11.84
CA ILE A 275 -6.52 -18.89 -13.08
C ILE A 275 -6.88 -18.00 -14.29
N ASP A 276 -8.01 -17.32 -14.20
CA ASP A 276 -8.53 -16.48 -15.30
C ASP A 276 -7.55 -15.32 -15.57
N GLY A 277 -7.10 -14.58 -14.52
CA GLY A 277 -6.13 -13.50 -14.67
C GLY A 277 -4.78 -13.95 -15.24
N ALA A 278 -4.28 -15.14 -14.83
CA ALA A 278 -3.04 -15.67 -15.37
C ALA A 278 -3.18 -16.09 -16.85
N ALA A 279 -4.33 -16.69 -17.22
CA ALA A 279 -4.61 -17.07 -18.60
C ALA A 279 -4.77 -15.84 -19.51
N ASP A 280 -5.45 -14.79 -19.03
CA ASP A 280 -5.68 -13.55 -19.80
C ASP A 280 -4.36 -12.81 -20.06
N ALA A 281 -3.53 -12.64 -19.02
CA ALA A 281 -2.19 -12.07 -19.17
C ALA A 281 -1.31 -12.91 -20.12
N ALA A 282 -1.44 -14.24 -20.09
CA ALA A 282 -0.69 -15.12 -20.96
C ALA A 282 -1.15 -15.02 -22.43
N ARG A 283 -2.45 -14.88 -22.70
CA ARG A 283 -2.99 -14.68 -24.06
C ARG A 283 -2.53 -13.35 -24.65
N GLU A 284 -2.56 -12.29 -23.85
CA GLU A 284 -2.10 -10.97 -24.28
C GLU A 284 -0.59 -10.98 -24.62
N ALA A 285 0.24 -11.63 -23.78
CA ALA A 285 1.68 -11.70 -24.00
C ALA A 285 2.09 -12.67 -25.12
N ASN A 286 1.35 -13.77 -25.34
CA ASN A 286 1.69 -14.84 -26.26
C ASN A 286 0.49 -15.36 -27.05
N PRO A 287 -0.11 -14.58 -27.95
CA PRO A 287 -1.32 -14.99 -28.70
C PRO A 287 -1.11 -16.24 -29.55
N ALA A 288 0.12 -16.52 -30.00
CA ALA A 288 0.44 -17.73 -30.75
C ALA A 288 0.31 -19.04 -29.94
N HIS A 289 0.26 -18.98 -28.61
CA HIS A 289 0.14 -20.14 -27.72
C HIS A 289 -1.27 -20.28 -27.12
N SER A 290 -2.29 -19.63 -27.70
CA SER A 290 -3.66 -19.60 -27.17
C SER A 290 -4.20 -20.99 -26.81
N ARG A 291 -4.01 -22.00 -27.68
CA ARG A 291 -4.44 -23.37 -27.40
C ARG A 291 -3.81 -23.97 -26.14
N ALA A 292 -2.50 -23.82 -25.95
CA ALA A 292 -1.82 -24.31 -24.75
C ALA A 292 -2.28 -23.58 -23.49
N ILE A 293 -2.60 -22.29 -23.61
CA ILE A 293 -3.14 -21.46 -22.53
C ILE A 293 -4.55 -21.93 -22.16
N ASP A 294 -5.40 -22.20 -23.15
CA ASP A 294 -6.75 -22.71 -22.94
C ASP A 294 -6.74 -24.10 -22.28
N ASP A 295 -5.90 -25.01 -22.78
CA ASP A 295 -5.70 -26.34 -22.17
C ASP A 295 -5.25 -26.22 -20.69
N TRP A 296 -4.36 -25.29 -20.39
CA TRP A 296 -3.92 -25.03 -19.03
C TRP A 296 -5.07 -24.49 -18.16
N GLN A 297 -5.79 -23.47 -18.65
CA GLN A 297 -6.90 -22.86 -17.92
C GLN A 297 -7.98 -23.88 -17.59
N GLU A 298 -8.41 -24.67 -18.57
CA GLU A 298 -9.39 -25.74 -18.35
C GLU A 298 -8.92 -26.79 -17.35
N ALA A 299 -7.66 -27.22 -17.46
CA ALA A 299 -7.09 -28.21 -16.54
C ALA A 299 -7.08 -27.66 -15.10
N ARG A 300 -6.69 -26.38 -14.91
CA ARG A 300 -6.68 -25.72 -13.60
C ARG A 300 -8.08 -25.55 -13.03
N LEU A 301 -9.06 -25.13 -13.83
CA LEU A 301 -10.45 -25.04 -13.41
C LEU A 301 -11.01 -26.40 -12.98
N ARG A 302 -10.71 -27.47 -13.75
CA ARG A 302 -11.10 -28.84 -13.37
C ARG A 302 -10.46 -29.29 -12.06
N GLN A 303 -9.19 -28.95 -11.82
CA GLN A 303 -8.49 -29.25 -10.57
C GLN A 303 -9.11 -28.47 -9.39
N ALA A 304 -9.43 -27.19 -9.58
CA ALA A 304 -10.07 -26.35 -8.60
C ALA A 304 -11.45 -26.88 -8.18
N MET A 305 -12.31 -27.19 -9.18
CA MET A 305 -13.65 -27.75 -8.94
C MET A 305 -13.62 -29.09 -8.19
N ARG A 306 -12.57 -29.90 -8.40
CA ARG A 306 -12.37 -31.17 -7.70
C ARG A 306 -11.68 -31.04 -6.34
N GLY A 307 -11.42 -29.79 -5.86
CA GLY A 307 -10.72 -29.53 -4.62
C GLY A 307 -9.27 -30.07 -4.59
N ARG A 308 -8.62 -30.13 -5.75
CA ARG A 308 -7.24 -30.68 -5.88
C ARG A 308 -6.18 -29.60 -6.07
N LEU A 309 -6.58 -28.36 -6.44
CA LEU A 309 -5.67 -27.26 -6.71
C LEU A 309 -5.30 -26.53 -5.41
N ALA A 310 -4.02 -26.35 -5.17
CA ALA A 310 -3.48 -25.45 -4.17
C ALA A 310 -2.54 -24.45 -4.86
N ILE A 311 -2.62 -23.17 -4.48
CA ILE A 311 -1.81 -22.12 -5.09
C ILE A 311 -1.07 -21.36 -3.99
N ARG A 312 0.21 -21.05 -4.25
CA ARG A 312 1.01 -20.13 -3.42
C ARG A 312 1.59 -19.06 -4.31
N ILE A 313 1.31 -17.80 -3.99
CA ILE A 313 1.89 -16.63 -4.68
C ILE A 313 2.84 -15.93 -3.72
N GLY A 314 4.09 -15.80 -4.13
CA GLY A 314 5.15 -15.22 -3.31
C GLY A 314 5.09 -13.71 -3.28
N HIS A 315 5.09 -13.18 -2.07
CA HIS A 315 5.22 -11.75 -1.78
C HIS A 315 6.25 -11.52 -0.69
N ARG A 316 6.67 -10.26 -0.55
CA ARG A 316 7.50 -9.79 0.56
C ARG A 316 6.94 -8.52 1.15
N ASP A 317 6.97 -8.44 2.47
CA ASP A 317 6.87 -7.19 3.18
C ASP A 317 8.27 -6.63 3.44
N ILE A 318 8.39 -5.31 3.38
CA ILE A 318 9.65 -4.57 3.55
C ILE A 318 9.42 -3.46 4.57
N LEU A 319 10.21 -3.44 5.62
CA LEU A 319 10.27 -2.36 6.60
C LEU A 319 11.61 -1.64 6.47
N ALA A 320 11.57 -0.32 6.40
CA ALA A 320 12.74 0.55 6.45
C ALA A 320 12.59 1.58 7.57
N LEU A 321 13.58 1.67 8.42
CA LEU A 321 13.62 2.58 9.56
C LEU A 321 14.80 3.54 9.39
N PRO A 322 14.62 4.87 9.49
CA PRO A 322 15.73 5.81 9.48
C PRO A 322 16.71 5.49 10.62
N ARG A 323 18.02 5.57 10.35
CA ARG A 323 19.04 5.42 11.39
C ARG A 323 19.03 6.66 12.28
N GLY A 324 18.94 6.48 13.58
CA GLY A 324 18.98 7.58 14.56
C GLY A 324 17.64 8.04 15.13
N LEU A 325 16.52 7.41 14.75
CA LEU A 325 15.29 7.63 15.49
C LEU A 325 15.38 7.00 16.89
N PRO A 326 15.15 7.77 17.98
CA PRO A 326 15.03 7.19 19.30
C PRO A 326 13.87 6.20 19.32
N SER A 327 13.99 5.15 20.15
CA SER A 327 12.87 4.28 20.45
C SER A 327 11.75 5.15 21.03
N GLY A 328 10.54 5.09 20.47
CA GLY A 328 9.42 5.85 20.98
C GLY A 328 9.18 5.50 22.43
N GLY A 329 9.24 6.53 23.28
CA GLY A 329 8.92 6.44 24.71
C GLY A 329 7.42 6.48 24.95
#